data_1c0cdba0e208b6db6ec3e9e660d3b1f9
#
_entry.id   1c0cdba0e208b6db6ec3e9e660d3b1f9
#
_cell.length_a   1.000
_cell.length_b   1.000
_cell.length_c   1.000
_cell.angle_alpha   90.00
_cell.angle_beta   90.00
_cell.angle_gamma   90.00
#
_symmetry.space_group_name_H-M   'P 1'
#
loop_
_entity.id
_entity.type
_entity.pdbx_description
1 polymer ?
#
loop_
_entity_poly.entity_id
_entity_poly.type
_entity_poly.pdbx_seq_one_letter_code
_entity_poly.pdbx_strand_id
1 'polypeptide(L)'
;PKVRQLLFDKATMSAEDSLHAMRPYTYARDTSDALFDEDALVRLTNQPSARDYQAQLYALIGWSAYQDLPRLRCPTLVMHGLQDQLIPPANATRTAQRIAGAQLIELPDASHWLMTDQNAQVIDALRAHIDAHTP
;
A
#
# COMPACT_ATOMS: atom_id res chain seq x y z
N PRO A 1 -15.55 7.69 -3.55
CA PRO A 1 -15.85 8.96 -2.86
C PRO A 1 -15.68 8.86 -1.34
N LYS A 2 -16.18 7.76 -0.68
CA LYS A 2 -16.15 7.61 0.79
C LYS A 2 -14.73 7.53 1.37
N VAL A 3 -13.87 6.68 0.82
CA VAL A 3 -12.49 6.53 1.32
C VAL A 3 -11.69 7.82 1.19
N ARG A 4 -11.93 8.57 0.12
CA ARG A 4 -11.25 9.84 -0.11
C ARG A 4 -11.61 10.88 0.95
N GLN A 5 -12.86 10.97 1.35
CA GLN A 5 -13.30 11.83 2.44
C GLN A 5 -12.69 11.36 3.77
N LEU A 6 -12.70 10.07 4.04
CA LEU A 6 -12.14 9.48 5.25
C LEU A 6 -10.64 9.80 5.44
N LEU A 7 -9.86 9.90 4.36
CA LEU A 7 -8.45 10.30 4.45
C LEU A 7 -8.25 11.71 5.02
N PHE A 8 -9.19 12.64 4.74
CA PHE A 8 -9.14 13.98 5.33
C PHE A 8 -9.72 13.99 6.75
N ASP A 9 -10.79 13.25 7.00
CA ASP A 9 -11.45 13.18 8.31
C ASP A 9 -10.51 12.53 9.35
N LYS A 10 -9.63 11.64 8.91
CA LYS A 10 -8.61 10.98 9.74
C LYS A 10 -7.75 11.97 10.54
N ALA A 11 -7.49 13.16 10.02
CA ALA A 11 -6.71 14.18 10.72
C ALA A 11 -7.35 14.69 12.02
N THR A 12 -8.66 14.46 12.20
CA THR A 12 -9.45 14.88 13.38
C THR A 12 -9.89 13.71 14.26
N MET A 13 -9.61 12.48 13.83
CA MET A 13 -9.95 11.26 14.56
C MET A 13 -8.85 10.88 15.56
N SER A 14 -9.20 10.11 16.59
CA SER A 14 -8.18 9.40 17.37
C SER A 14 -7.41 8.42 16.46
N ALA A 15 -6.19 8.07 16.84
CA ALA A 15 -5.39 7.11 16.08
C ALA A 15 -6.11 5.75 15.97
N GLU A 16 -6.72 5.29 17.05
CA GLU A 16 -7.46 4.04 17.13
C GLU A 16 -8.71 4.06 16.24
N ASP A 17 -9.57 5.10 16.38
CA ASP A 17 -10.76 5.25 15.53
C ASP A 17 -10.38 5.31 14.04
N SER A 18 -9.30 5.99 13.73
CA SER A 18 -8.77 6.10 12.37
C SER A 18 -8.36 4.73 11.80
N LEU A 19 -7.68 3.89 12.59
CA LEU A 19 -7.31 2.54 12.16
C LEU A 19 -8.53 1.67 11.88
N HIS A 20 -9.49 1.66 12.80
CA HIS A 20 -10.74 0.89 12.62
C HIS A 20 -11.57 1.38 11.43
N ALA A 21 -11.70 2.69 11.26
CA ALA A 21 -12.43 3.28 10.12
C ALA A 21 -11.76 2.97 8.76
N MET A 22 -10.42 2.88 8.72
CA MET A 22 -9.66 2.56 7.52
C MET A 22 -9.59 1.07 7.22
N ARG A 23 -9.77 0.20 8.20
CA ARG A 23 -9.63 -1.26 8.06
C ARG A 23 -10.33 -1.84 6.81
N PRO A 24 -11.61 -1.53 6.52
CA PRO A 24 -12.31 -2.10 5.36
C PRO A 24 -11.71 -1.71 4.00
N TYR A 25 -10.90 -0.68 3.96
CA TYR A 25 -10.30 -0.15 2.73
C TYR A 25 -8.84 -0.56 2.54
N THR A 26 -8.19 -1.02 3.61
CA THR A 26 -6.74 -1.21 3.63
C THR A 26 -6.30 -2.63 3.96
N TYR A 27 -7.16 -3.46 4.55
CA TYR A 27 -6.89 -4.87 4.81
C TYR A 27 -7.79 -5.77 3.96
N ALA A 28 -7.33 -6.99 3.69
CA ALA A 28 -8.13 -8.00 3.01
C ALA A 28 -9.32 -8.41 3.89
N ARG A 29 -10.37 -8.92 3.26
CA ARG A 29 -11.61 -9.30 3.97
C ARG A 29 -11.38 -10.39 5.00
N ASP A 30 -10.45 -11.30 4.70
CA ASP A 30 -10.16 -12.48 5.51
C ASP A 30 -8.99 -12.25 6.48
N THR A 31 -8.48 -11.01 6.58
CA THR A 31 -7.46 -10.65 7.58
C THR A 31 -8.06 -10.81 8.98
N SER A 32 -7.48 -11.72 9.76
CA SER A 32 -7.98 -12.02 11.12
C SER A 32 -7.87 -10.81 12.05
N ASP A 33 -8.72 -10.76 13.06
CA ASP A 33 -8.66 -9.71 14.08
C ASP A 33 -7.31 -9.70 14.80
N ALA A 34 -6.77 -10.88 15.11
CA ALA A 34 -5.48 -11.01 15.78
C ALA A 34 -4.33 -10.38 14.95
N LEU A 35 -4.32 -10.62 13.63
CA LEU A 35 -3.31 -10.06 12.75
C LEU A 35 -3.48 -8.54 12.57
N PHE A 36 -4.72 -8.07 12.50
CA PHE A 36 -5.03 -6.64 12.49
C PHE A 36 -4.57 -5.96 13.79
N ASP A 37 -4.84 -6.56 14.96
CA ASP A 37 -4.49 -6.00 16.26
C ASP A 37 -2.97 -5.92 16.44
N GLU A 38 -2.22 -6.94 15.99
CA GLU A 38 -0.76 -6.94 16.01
C GLU A 38 -0.19 -5.78 15.15
N ASP A 39 -0.66 -5.63 13.93
CA ASP A 39 -0.23 -4.53 13.04
C ASP A 39 -0.69 -3.16 13.58
N ALA A 40 -1.89 -3.08 14.14
CA ALA A 40 -2.43 -1.86 14.75
C ALA A 40 -1.56 -1.37 15.91
N LEU A 41 -1.04 -2.27 16.75
CA LEU A 41 -0.14 -1.93 17.86
C LEU A 41 1.12 -1.23 17.35
N VAL A 42 1.73 -1.73 16.29
CA VAL A 42 2.91 -1.12 15.68
C VAL A 42 2.58 0.26 15.11
N ARG A 43 1.44 0.40 14.45
CA ARG A 43 1.00 1.67 13.86
C ARG A 43 0.65 2.72 14.90
N LEU A 44 0.02 2.32 16.01
CA LEU A 44 -0.32 3.22 17.12
C LEU A 44 0.91 3.81 17.78
N THR A 45 2.01 3.04 17.87
CA THR A 45 3.26 3.53 18.47
C THR A 45 4.04 4.50 17.56
N ASN A 46 3.74 4.56 16.27
CA ASN A 46 4.47 5.33 15.27
C ASN A 46 3.59 6.33 14.49
N GLN A 47 2.59 6.91 15.15
CA GLN A 47 1.68 7.86 14.50
C GLN A 47 2.36 9.20 14.23
N PRO A 48 2.20 9.77 13.02
CA PRO A 48 2.57 11.15 12.75
C PRO A 48 1.64 12.10 13.51
N SER A 49 2.12 13.31 13.80
CA SER A 49 1.21 14.35 14.28
C SER A 49 0.15 14.68 13.23
N ALA A 50 -1.01 15.22 13.67
CA ALA A 50 -2.07 15.64 12.73
C ALA A 50 -1.56 16.63 11.67
N ARG A 51 -0.64 17.54 12.07
CA ARG A 51 0.01 18.49 11.17
C ARG A 51 0.86 17.79 10.11
N ASP A 52 1.68 16.83 10.54
CA ASP A 52 2.56 16.09 9.62
C ASP A 52 1.76 15.23 8.66
N TYR A 53 0.69 14.60 9.16
CA TYR A 53 -0.22 13.83 8.31
C TYR A 53 -0.90 14.70 7.25
N GLN A 54 -1.39 15.88 7.63
CA GLN A 54 -1.96 16.84 6.67
C GLN A 54 -0.92 17.30 5.65
N ALA A 55 0.30 17.61 6.09
CA ALA A 55 1.37 18.00 5.17
C ALA A 55 1.69 16.90 4.15
N GLN A 56 1.71 15.62 4.56
CA GLN A 56 1.87 14.48 3.66
C GLN A 56 0.73 14.38 2.64
N LEU A 57 -0.54 14.54 3.08
CA LEU A 57 -1.68 14.53 2.17
C LEU A 57 -1.60 15.65 1.13
N TYR A 58 -1.26 16.86 1.55
CA TYR A 58 -1.11 17.99 0.62
C TYR A 58 0.05 17.78 -0.36
N ALA A 59 1.15 17.17 0.07
CA ALA A 59 2.27 16.87 -0.81
C ALA A 59 1.92 15.88 -1.94
N LEU A 60 0.92 15.03 -1.72
CA LEU A 60 0.43 14.10 -2.75
C LEU A 60 -0.50 14.75 -3.79
N ILE A 61 -1.08 15.94 -3.46
CA ILE A 61 -2.01 16.60 -4.38
C ILE A 61 -1.23 17.16 -5.57
N GLY A 62 -1.58 16.66 -6.77
CA GLY A 62 -0.94 17.08 -8.01
C GLY A 62 0.42 16.44 -8.29
N TRP A 63 0.98 15.65 -7.36
CA TRP A 63 2.21 14.92 -7.61
C TRP A 63 1.97 13.65 -8.44
N SER A 64 2.85 13.38 -9.40
CA SER A 64 2.83 12.14 -10.17
C SER A 64 4.20 11.85 -10.75
N ALA A 65 4.68 10.63 -10.55
CA ALA A 65 5.88 10.09 -11.21
C ALA A 65 5.57 9.38 -12.53
N TYR A 66 4.32 9.34 -12.97
CA TYR A 66 3.87 8.50 -14.09
C TYR A 66 4.66 8.75 -15.38
N GLN A 67 5.02 10.00 -15.66
CA GLN A 67 5.79 10.36 -16.85
C GLN A 67 7.28 9.95 -16.76
N ASP A 68 7.80 9.75 -15.56
CA ASP A 68 9.19 9.37 -15.32
C ASP A 68 9.41 7.86 -15.23
N LEU A 69 8.36 7.06 -15.06
CA LEU A 69 8.45 5.59 -14.98
C LEU A 69 9.24 4.95 -16.12
N PRO A 70 9.12 5.38 -17.41
CA PRO A 70 9.91 4.81 -18.50
C PRO A 70 11.42 5.06 -18.39
N ARG A 71 11.86 5.92 -17.47
CA ARG A 71 13.29 6.23 -17.25
C ARG A 71 13.96 5.27 -16.27
N LEU A 72 13.17 4.46 -15.55
CA LEU A 72 13.71 3.43 -14.65
C LEU A 72 14.47 2.38 -15.47
N ARG A 73 15.68 2.07 -15.03
CA ARG A 73 16.59 1.08 -15.65
C ARG A 73 16.92 -0.10 -14.75
N CYS A 74 16.60 0.00 -13.45
CA CYS A 74 16.80 -1.09 -12.51
C CYS A 74 15.75 -2.17 -12.69
N PRO A 75 16.05 -3.43 -12.35
CA PRO A 75 15.05 -4.48 -12.20
C PRO A 75 13.95 -4.02 -11.27
N THR A 76 12.70 -4.17 -11.69
CA THR A 76 11.56 -3.63 -10.95
C THR A 76 10.50 -4.70 -10.74
N LEU A 77 10.10 -4.87 -9.49
CA LEU A 77 8.93 -5.69 -9.10
C LEU A 77 7.82 -4.76 -8.62
N VAL A 78 6.65 -4.88 -9.23
CA VAL A 78 5.41 -4.21 -8.81
C VAL A 78 4.51 -5.27 -8.17
N MET A 79 4.12 -5.05 -6.91
CA MET A 79 3.17 -5.93 -6.22
C MET A 79 1.95 -5.14 -5.77
N HIS A 80 0.76 -5.75 -5.85
CA HIS A 80 -0.49 -5.09 -5.45
C HIS A 80 -1.53 -6.10 -4.98
N GLY A 81 -2.28 -5.73 -3.94
CA GLY A 81 -3.42 -6.51 -3.46
C GLY A 81 -4.68 -6.21 -4.27
N LEU A 82 -5.36 -7.25 -4.79
CA LEU A 82 -6.56 -7.06 -5.61
C LEU A 82 -7.78 -6.58 -4.83
N GLN A 83 -7.74 -6.66 -3.48
CA GLN A 83 -8.80 -6.16 -2.60
C GLN A 83 -8.56 -4.70 -2.16
N ASP A 84 -7.50 -4.03 -2.65
CA ASP A 84 -7.19 -2.64 -2.30
C ASP A 84 -8.29 -1.67 -2.75
N GLN A 85 -8.99 -1.10 -1.78
CA GLN A 85 -10.03 -0.10 -2.01
C GLN A 85 -9.52 1.34 -1.83
N LEU A 86 -8.29 1.51 -1.34
CA LEU A 86 -7.64 2.81 -1.20
C LEU A 86 -6.98 3.23 -2.52
N ILE A 87 -6.17 2.35 -3.09
CA ILE A 87 -5.50 2.54 -4.38
C ILE A 87 -6.00 1.48 -5.36
N PRO A 88 -6.69 1.86 -6.45
CA PRO A 88 -7.22 0.88 -7.40
C PRO A 88 -6.15 -0.04 -7.99
N PRO A 89 -6.35 -1.38 -8.03
CA PRO A 89 -5.38 -2.34 -8.57
C PRO A 89 -4.92 -2.04 -10.00
N ALA A 90 -5.78 -1.45 -10.83
CA ALA A 90 -5.42 -1.02 -12.19
C ALA A 90 -4.23 -0.05 -12.24
N ASN A 91 -3.89 0.62 -11.14
CA ASN A 91 -2.71 1.50 -11.07
C ASN A 91 -1.42 0.68 -11.08
N ALA A 92 -1.39 -0.50 -10.45
CA ALA A 92 -0.22 -1.38 -10.49
C ALA A 92 0.05 -1.88 -11.91
N THR A 93 -0.99 -2.33 -12.62
CA THR A 93 -0.90 -2.74 -14.02
C THR A 93 -0.37 -1.60 -14.90
N ARG A 94 -0.92 -0.39 -14.75
CA ARG A 94 -0.45 0.80 -15.49
C ARG A 94 1.00 1.15 -15.17
N THR A 95 1.40 1.02 -13.90
CA THR A 95 2.78 1.27 -13.47
C THR A 95 3.74 0.26 -14.10
N ALA A 96 3.43 -1.03 -13.99
CA ALA A 96 4.26 -2.09 -14.58
C ALA A 96 4.40 -1.95 -16.10
N GLN A 97 3.33 -1.62 -16.81
CA GLN A 97 3.35 -1.39 -18.26
C GLN A 97 4.24 -0.22 -18.69
N ARG A 98 4.52 0.72 -17.81
CA ARG A 98 5.35 1.90 -18.09
C ARG A 98 6.85 1.67 -17.85
N ILE A 99 7.21 0.62 -17.14
CA ILE A 99 8.59 0.31 -16.75
C ILE A 99 9.07 -0.88 -17.59
N ALA A 100 10.10 -0.68 -18.38
CA ALA A 100 10.65 -1.74 -19.24
C ALA A 100 11.17 -2.90 -18.39
N GLY A 101 10.67 -4.11 -18.65
CA GLY A 101 11.08 -5.32 -17.93
C GLY A 101 10.52 -5.45 -16.51
N ALA A 102 9.58 -4.60 -16.08
CA ALA A 102 8.95 -4.75 -14.78
C ALA A 102 8.14 -6.05 -14.70
N GLN A 103 8.28 -6.74 -13.56
CA GLN A 103 7.43 -7.85 -13.17
C GLN A 103 6.22 -7.32 -12.40
N LEU A 104 5.03 -7.88 -12.66
CA LEU A 104 3.80 -7.58 -11.90
C LEU A 104 3.34 -8.82 -11.17
N ILE A 105 3.11 -8.69 -9.87
CA ILE A 105 2.47 -9.72 -9.03
C ILE A 105 1.22 -9.11 -8.41
N GLU A 106 0.07 -9.70 -8.74
CA GLU A 106 -1.22 -9.35 -8.18
C GLU A 106 -1.61 -10.43 -7.15
N LEU A 107 -1.95 -9.99 -5.93
CA LEU A 107 -2.29 -10.85 -4.81
C LEU A 107 -3.81 -10.83 -4.57
N PRO A 108 -4.54 -11.89 -4.95
CA PRO A 108 -6.02 -11.92 -4.86
C PRO A 108 -6.54 -11.73 -3.44
N ASP A 109 -5.80 -12.27 -2.47
CA ASP A 109 -6.18 -12.30 -1.05
C ASP A 109 -5.46 -11.23 -0.22
N ALA A 110 -4.98 -10.16 -0.86
CA ALA A 110 -4.37 -9.02 -0.20
C ALA A 110 -5.07 -7.71 -0.58
N SER A 111 -4.94 -6.72 0.29
CA SER A 111 -5.40 -5.36 0.10
C SER A 111 -4.22 -4.37 0.13
N HIS A 112 -4.40 -3.17 0.63
CA HIS A 112 -3.38 -2.12 0.68
C HIS A 112 -2.17 -2.52 1.55
N TRP A 113 -2.43 -3.18 2.68
CA TRP A 113 -1.40 -3.72 3.57
C TRP A 113 -1.03 -5.16 3.20
N LEU A 114 -0.64 -5.37 1.95
CA LEU A 114 -0.30 -6.69 1.41
C LEU A 114 0.80 -7.41 2.22
N MET A 115 1.69 -6.67 2.88
CA MET A 115 2.73 -7.24 3.76
C MET A 115 2.12 -7.89 5.01
N THR A 116 1.01 -7.37 5.51
CA THR A 116 0.27 -7.93 6.64
C THR A 116 -0.64 -9.04 6.16
N ASP A 117 -1.39 -8.82 5.08
CA ASP A 117 -2.38 -9.76 4.58
C ASP A 117 -1.76 -11.06 4.05
N GLN A 118 -0.65 -10.99 3.30
CA GLN A 118 -0.01 -12.10 2.59
C GLN A 118 1.51 -12.09 2.77
N ASN A 119 1.98 -12.02 4.01
CA ASN A 119 3.39 -11.86 4.36
C ASN A 119 4.30 -12.89 3.68
N ALA A 120 3.97 -14.18 3.76
CA ALA A 120 4.79 -15.25 3.19
C ALA A 120 4.97 -15.08 1.67
N GLN A 121 3.87 -14.84 0.93
CA GLN A 121 3.91 -14.67 -0.52
C GLN A 121 4.71 -13.43 -0.92
N VAL A 122 4.58 -12.34 -0.16
CA VAL A 122 5.33 -11.10 -0.41
C VAL A 122 6.82 -11.32 -0.18
N ILE A 123 7.20 -11.95 0.92
CA ILE A 123 8.60 -12.25 1.25
C ILE A 123 9.23 -13.18 0.18
N ASP A 124 8.51 -14.22 -0.24
CA ASP A 124 9.01 -15.15 -1.25
C ASP A 124 9.19 -14.46 -2.61
N ALA A 125 8.25 -13.61 -3.01
CA ALA A 125 8.35 -12.82 -4.23
C ALA A 125 9.53 -11.85 -4.20
N LEU A 126 9.75 -11.18 -3.07
CA LEU A 126 10.89 -10.27 -2.87
C LEU A 126 12.22 -11.03 -2.95
N ARG A 127 12.34 -12.18 -2.26
CA ARG A 127 13.54 -13.01 -2.31
C ARG A 127 13.83 -13.47 -3.73
N ALA A 128 12.85 -14.03 -4.42
CA ALA A 128 13.01 -14.49 -5.79
C ALA A 128 13.45 -13.35 -6.73
N HIS A 129 12.90 -12.16 -6.56
CA HIS A 129 13.29 -11.00 -7.36
C HIS A 129 14.73 -10.54 -7.06
N ILE A 130 15.12 -10.49 -5.79
CA ILE A 130 16.48 -10.12 -5.37
C ILE A 130 17.49 -11.15 -5.90
N ASP A 131 17.24 -12.44 -5.69
CA ASP A 131 18.15 -13.53 -6.11
C ASP A 131 18.34 -13.56 -7.63
N ALA A 132 17.30 -13.26 -8.40
CA ALA A 132 17.37 -13.20 -9.86
C ALA A 132 18.20 -12.01 -10.40
N HIS A 133 18.48 -10.99 -9.57
CA HIS A 133 19.11 -9.75 -10.00
C HIS A 133 20.34 -9.35 -9.17
N THR A 134 20.73 -10.21 -8.23
CA THR A 134 22.00 -10.06 -7.48
C THR A 134 23.07 -10.94 -8.12
N PRO A 135 24.26 -10.41 -8.43
CA PRO A 135 25.35 -11.18 -9.02
C PRO A 135 25.93 -12.23 -8.08
#